data_ab0fcd49689893310dd0742cdad7b1a7
#
_entry.id   ab0fcd49689893310dd0742cdad7b1a7
#
_cell.length_a   1.000
_cell.length_b   1.000
_cell.length_c   1.000
_cell.angle_alpha   90.00
_cell.angle_beta   90.00
_cell.angle_gamma   90.00
#
_symmetry.space_group_name_H-M   'P 1'
#
loop_
_entity.id
_entity.type
_entity.pdbx_description
1 polymer ?
#
loop_
_entity_poly.entity_id
_entity_poly.type
_entity_poly.pdbx_seq_one_letter_code
_entity_poly.pdbx_strand_id
1 'polypeptide(L)'
;MYKVDTPISSNLTLTLENISRLALEVGFDACGIAPVRRLDKDAQFMDNWIAQNLHGEMDYLTRNCEKRYDPSLLVPGAKTIVVCLLSFEHSGRDYHRKIKSMLYTLEAKLKEVFGEDIVSATHQHIFCDSAPMLERRWGVEAGLGFIGKNHQLIHPTLGSMVHPGEIVLNVTVDGYRVLDINNGCGACKLCMDACPTGALRNDVWDARKCIAYATHHCLECQIVCPHNKQ
;
A
#
# COMPACT_ATOMS: atom_id res chain seq x y z
N MET A 1 8.80 -3.98 46.48
CA MET A 1 9.78 -3.31 45.60
C MET A 1 10.47 -4.42 44.81
N TYR A 2 9.86 -4.86 43.72
CA TYR A 2 10.46 -5.83 42.79
C TYR A 2 10.40 -5.19 41.40
N LYS A 3 11.56 -4.69 40.95
CA LYS A 3 11.81 -4.38 39.54
C LYS A 3 11.95 -5.74 38.83
N VAL A 4 11.05 -6.05 37.95
CA VAL A 4 11.25 -7.09 36.95
C VAL A 4 11.78 -6.36 35.72
N ASP A 5 13.09 -6.14 35.69
CA ASP A 5 13.82 -5.82 34.46
C ASP A 5 13.94 -7.14 33.68
N THR A 6 13.00 -7.41 32.80
CA THR A 6 13.19 -8.43 31.77
C THR A 6 14.01 -7.77 30.67
N PRO A 7 15.27 -8.17 30.42
CA PRO A 7 16.03 -7.64 29.29
C PRO A 7 15.32 -8.10 28.02
N ILE A 8 14.91 -7.15 27.18
CA ILE A 8 14.50 -7.40 25.81
C ILE A 8 15.69 -8.08 25.13
N SER A 9 15.50 -9.35 24.79
CA SER A 9 16.52 -10.22 24.19
C SER A 9 17.09 -9.56 22.94
N SER A 10 18.39 -9.27 22.97
CA SER A 10 19.17 -8.58 21.95
C SER A 10 19.46 -9.40 20.67
N ASN A 11 18.58 -10.32 20.27
CA ASN A 11 18.74 -11.18 19.10
C ASN A 11 17.44 -11.38 18.30
N LEU A 12 16.62 -10.32 18.15
CA LEU A 12 15.51 -10.40 17.19
C LEU A 12 16.07 -10.26 15.76
N THR A 13 15.86 -11.28 14.93
CA THR A 13 16.16 -11.20 13.49
C THR A 13 15.15 -10.30 12.80
N LEU A 14 15.61 -9.50 11.85
CA LEU A 14 14.74 -8.64 11.04
C LEU A 14 13.96 -9.50 10.04
N THR A 15 12.76 -9.91 10.45
CA THR A 15 11.86 -10.78 9.69
C THR A 15 10.49 -10.14 9.48
N LEU A 16 9.74 -10.59 8.47
CA LEU A 16 8.34 -10.19 8.27
C LEU A 16 7.52 -10.39 9.55
N GLU A 17 7.69 -11.50 10.26
CA GLU A 17 6.91 -11.81 11.47
C GLU A 17 7.11 -10.74 12.56
N ASN A 18 8.36 -10.36 12.82
CA ASN A 18 8.69 -9.36 13.82
C ASN A 18 8.20 -7.96 13.42
N ILE A 19 8.35 -7.57 12.15
CA ILE A 19 7.84 -6.30 11.64
C ILE A 19 6.32 -6.26 11.71
N SER A 20 5.64 -7.33 11.28
CA SER A 20 4.17 -7.42 11.33
C SER A 20 3.64 -7.34 12.76
N ARG A 21 4.28 -8.01 13.72
CA ARG A 21 3.91 -7.92 15.13
C ARG A 21 4.00 -6.47 15.63
N LEU A 22 5.10 -5.77 15.35
CA LEU A 22 5.27 -4.37 15.74
C LEU A 22 4.24 -3.46 15.08
N ALA A 23 3.92 -3.69 13.81
CA ALA A 23 2.90 -2.92 13.09
C ALA A 23 1.49 -3.11 13.70
N LEU A 24 1.13 -4.35 14.06
CA LEU A 24 -0.14 -4.65 14.73
C LEU A 24 -0.19 -4.03 16.15
N GLU A 25 0.92 -4.03 16.88
CA GLU A 25 1.03 -3.35 18.19
C GLU A 25 0.85 -1.83 18.09
N VAL A 26 1.25 -1.23 16.98
CA VAL A 26 1.02 0.20 16.67
C VAL A 26 -0.44 0.47 16.33
N GLY A 27 -1.19 -0.56 15.93
CA GLY A 27 -2.61 -0.48 15.61
C GLY A 27 -2.94 -0.54 14.13
N PHE A 28 -2.02 -0.95 13.26
CA PHE A 28 -2.35 -1.31 11.87
C PHE A 28 -3.16 -2.60 11.82
N ASP A 29 -4.01 -2.75 10.81
CA ASP A 29 -4.86 -3.93 10.63
C ASP A 29 -4.14 -5.06 9.88
N ALA A 30 -3.16 -4.73 9.03
CA ALA A 30 -2.31 -5.71 8.34
C ALA A 30 -0.95 -5.10 8.01
N CYS A 31 0.05 -5.95 7.84
CA CYS A 31 1.39 -5.57 7.44
C CYS A 31 2.03 -6.67 6.59
N GLY A 32 2.75 -6.25 5.55
CA GLY A 32 3.53 -7.11 4.68
C GLY A 32 4.82 -6.43 4.24
N ILE A 33 5.70 -7.18 3.60
CA ILE A 33 6.97 -6.66 3.07
C ILE A 33 7.18 -7.10 1.63
N ALA A 34 7.83 -6.24 0.85
CA ALA A 34 8.24 -6.54 -0.51
C ALA A 34 9.70 -6.15 -0.76
N PRO A 35 10.47 -6.92 -1.55
CA PRO A 35 11.78 -6.49 -2.00
C PRO A 35 11.62 -5.31 -2.97
N VAL A 36 12.48 -4.29 -2.84
CA VAL A 36 12.50 -3.18 -3.78
C VAL A 36 12.96 -3.67 -5.15
N ARG A 37 12.19 -3.33 -6.16
CA ARG A 37 12.48 -3.60 -7.57
C ARG A 37 11.71 -2.66 -8.48
N ARG A 38 12.10 -2.58 -9.73
CA ARG A 38 11.28 -1.91 -10.75
C ARG A 38 10.04 -2.75 -11.09
N LEU A 39 8.89 -2.10 -11.20
CA LEU A 39 7.58 -2.70 -11.53
C LEU A 39 7.30 -2.58 -13.03
N ASP A 40 8.00 -3.37 -13.87
CA ASP A 40 7.97 -3.21 -15.35
C ASP A 40 6.59 -3.41 -15.95
N LYS A 41 5.82 -4.39 -15.49
CA LYS A 41 4.46 -4.64 -15.99
C LYS A 41 3.51 -3.51 -15.63
N ASP A 42 3.64 -2.98 -14.44
CA ASP A 42 2.81 -1.87 -13.97
C ASP A 42 3.22 -0.56 -14.65
N ALA A 43 4.52 -0.36 -14.93
CA ALA A 43 5.02 0.74 -15.74
C ALA A 43 4.37 0.74 -17.12
N GLN A 44 4.42 -0.40 -17.83
CA GLN A 44 3.80 -0.53 -19.15
C GLN A 44 2.29 -0.28 -19.13
N PHE A 45 1.60 -0.78 -18.10
CA PHE A 45 0.17 -0.53 -17.93
C PHE A 45 -0.13 0.95 -17.72
N MET A 46 0.60 1.62 -16.83
CA MET A 46 0.43 3.04 -16.52
C MET A 46 0.76 3.92 -17.72
N ASP A 47 1.84 3.65 -18.44
CA ASP A 47 2.23 4.41 -19.62
C ASP A 47 1.16 4.31 -20.72
N ASN A 48 0.61 3.12 -20.96
CA ASN A 48 -0.49 2.91 -21.90
C ASN A 48 -1.78 3.62 -21.46
N TRP A 49 -2.09 3.62 -20.17
CA TRP A 49 -3.26 4.27 -19.60
C TRP A 49 -3.14 5.80 -19.69
N ILE A 50 -1.96 6.36 -19.44
CA ILE A 50 -1.65 7.79 -19.61
C ILE A 50 -1.70 8.18 -21.10
N ALA A 51 -1.11 7.39 -21.99
CA ALA A 51 -1.11 7.66 -23.44
C ALA A 51 -2.52 7.72 -24.03
N GLN A 52 -3.49 7.03 -23.43
CA GLN A 52 -4.91 7.09 -23.79
C GLN A 52 -5.67 8.25 -23.13
N ASN A 53 -4.99 9.13 -22.40
CA ASN A 53 -5.58 10.23 -21.62
C ASN A 53 -6.66 9.78 -20.62
N LEU A 54 -6.59 8.54 -20.11
CA LEU A 54 -7.56 7.99 -19.16
C LEU A 54 -7.37 8.54 -17.74
N HIS A 55 -6.25 9.18 -17.47
CA HIS A 55 -5.92 9.83 -16.19
C HIS A 55 -6.68 11.14 -15.94
N GLY A 56 -7.39 11.69 -16.97
CA GLY A 56 -8.10 12.96 -16.84
C GLY A 56 -7.16 14.11 -16.50
N GLU A 57 -7.50 14.91 -15.52
CA GLU A 57 -6.71 16.08 -15.09
C GLU A 57 -5.61 15.75 -14.06
N MET A 58 -5.31 14.46 -13.84
CA MET A 58 -4.23 14.04 -12.94
C MET A 58 -2.84 14.18 -13.59
N ASP A 59 -2.50 15.36 -14.10
CA ASP A 59 -1.22 15.64 -14.77
C ASP A 59 0.01 15.32 -13.92
N TYR A 60 -0.13 15.27 -12.60
CA TYR A 60 0.96 14.86 -11.72
C TYR A 60 1.39 13.40 -11.97
N LEU A 61 0.53 12.57 -12.56
CA LEU A 61 0.84 11.18 -12.91
C LEU A 61 1.79 11.07 -14.12
N THR A 62 1.83 12.09 -14.98
CA THR A 62 2.76 12.15 -16.12
C THR A 62 4.18 12.55 -15.70
N ARG A 63 4.34 13.00 -14.44
CA ARG A 63 5.62 13.43 -13.87
C ARG A 63 6.21 12.37 -12.96
N ASN A 64 7.53 12.28 -12.92
CA ASN A 64 8.24 11.32 -12.06
C ASN A 64 7.85 9.86 -12.29
N CYS A 65 7.50 9.47 -13.52
CA CYS A 65 7.08 8.12 -13.86
C CYS A 65 8.10 7.08 -13.44
N GLU A 66 9.39 7.26 -13.76
CA GLU A 66 10.44 6.32 -13.38
C GLU A 66 10.56 6.12 -11.86
N LYS A 67 10.46 7.21 -11.07
CA LYS A 67 10.44 7.10 -9.59
C LYS A 67 9.22 6.34 -9.09
N ARG A 68 8.08 6.44 -9.80
CA ARG A 68 6.84 5.72 -9.45
C ARG A 68 6.99 4.23 -9.70
N TYR A 69 7.76 3.87 -10.73
CA TYR A 69 7.98 2.47 -11.11
C TYR A 69 9.12 1.82 -10.33
N ASP A 70 10.10 2.62 -9.88
CA ASP A 70 11.28 2.16 -9.16
C ASP A 70 11.55 3.00 -7.91
N PRO A 71 11.15 2.52 -6.72
CA PRO A 71 11.37 3.22 -5.46
C PRO A 71 12.83 3.46 -5.10
N SER A 72 13.79 2.74 -5.70
CA SER A 72 15.21 2.99 -5.47
C SER A 72 15.67 4.35 -6.01
N LEU A 73 14.95 4.91 -6.99
CA LEU A 73 15.15 6.26 -7.49
C LEU A 73 14.54 7.34 -6.59
N LEU A 74 13.65 6.95 -5.68
CA LEU A 74 13.03 7.83 -4.69
C LEU A 74 13.81 7.82 -3.37
N VAL A 75 14.22 6.63 -2.94
CA VAL A 75 14.99 6.41 -1.72
C VAL A 75 16.26 5.64 -2.09
N PRO A 76 17.39 6.33 -2.33
CA PRO A 76 18.67 5.67 -2.63
C PRO A 76 19.06 4.67 -1.54
N GLY A 77 19.47 3.48 -1.96
CA GLY A 77 19.82 2.39 -1.04
C GLY A 77 18.63 1.56 -0.54
N ALA A 78 17.41 1.84 -1.02
CA ALA A 78 16.21 1.07 -0.69
C ALA A 78 16.36 -0.42 -1.04
N LYS A 79 15.98 -1.29 -0.10
CA LYS A 79 16.02 -2.75 -0.28
C LYS A 79 14.69 -3.43 0.03
N THR A 80 13.94 -2.91 1.00
CA THR A 80 12.64 -3.46 1.41
C THR A 80 11.61 -2.36 1.55
N ILE A 81 10.37 -2.63 1.14
CA ILE A 81 9.20 -1.81 1.42
C ILE A 81 8.35 -2.56 2.44
N VAL A 82 8.12 -1.94 3.59
CA VAL A 82 7.10 -2.36 4.56
C VAL A 82 5.81 -1.67 4.18
N VAL A 83 4.76 -2.43 3.92
CA VAL A 83 3.43 -1.91 3.61
C VAL A 83 2.49 -2.24 4.77
N CYS A 84 1.85 -1.22 5.32
CA CYS A 84 0.87 -1.36 6.38
C CYS A 84 -0.51 -0.95 5.85
N LEU A 85 -1.57 -1.66 6.26
CA LEU A 85 -2.94 -1.32 5.92
C LEU A 85 -3.69 -0.85 7.16
N LEU A 86 -4.49 0.20 6.99
CA LEU A 86 -5.44 0.67 7.99
C LEU A 86 -6.83 0.73 7.34
N SER A 87 -7.82 0.06 7.96
CA SER A 87 -9.20 0.04 7.45
C SER A 87 -9.84 1.43 7.53
N PHE A 88 -10.83 1.70 6.68
CA PHE A 88 -11.60 2.94 6.71
C PHE A 88 -12.28 3.15 8.07
N GLU A 89 -12.70 2.08 8.72
CA GLU A 89 -13.29 2.12 10.06
C GLU A 89 -12.32 2.70 11.09
N HIS A 90 -11.05 2.31 11.01
CA HIS A 90 -10.02 2.74 11.95
C HIS A 90 -9.31 4.04 11.51
N SER A 91 -9.35 4.41 10.23
CA SER A 91 -8.55 5.53 9.71
C SER A 91 -9.12 6.91 10.05
N GLY A 92 -10.46 7.06 10.03
CA GLY A 92 -11.13 8.34 10.23
C GLY A 92 -10.96 9.31 9.04
N ARG A 93 -11.39 10.57 9.22
CA ARG A 93 -11.39 11.57 8.12
C ARG A 93 -9.99 12.03 7.70
N ASP A 94 -9.07 12.18 8.64
CA ASP A 94 -7.68 12.61 8.36
C ASP A 94 -6.74 11.39 8.39
N TYR A 95 -7.02 10.42 7.50
CA TYR A 95 -6.27 9.18 7.45
C TYR A 95 -4.78 9.39 7.13
N HIS A 96 -4.44 10.35 6.29
CA HIS A 96 -3.04 10.64 5.95
C HIS A 96 -2.21 10.98 7.19
N ARG A 97 -2.71 11.88 8.04
CA ARG A 97 -2.01 12.27 9.27
C ARG A 97 -1.96 11.12 10.26
N LYS A 98 -3.06 10.38 10.40
CA LYS A 98 -3.10 9.22 11.29
C LYS A 98 -2.11 8.15 10.86
N ILE A 99 -2.14 7.72 9.60
CA ILE A 99 -1.24 6.69 9.09
C ILE A 99 0.21 7.14 9.18
N LYS A 100 0.55 8.37 8.79
CA LYS A 100 1.92 8.89 8.93
C LYS A 100 2.39 8.87 10.38
N SER A 101 1.55 9.30 11.33
CA SER A 101 1.89 9.24 12.75
C SER A 101 2.16 7.82 13.23
N MET A 102 1.34 6.86 12.79
CA MET A 102 1.53 5.44 13.10
C MET A 102 2.80 4.87 12.46
N LEU A 103 3.10 5.25 11.22
CA LEU A 103 4.34 4.84 10.53
C LEU A 103 5.59 5.38 11.24
N TYR A 104 5.59 6.63 11.71
CA TYR A 104 6.68 7.17 12.53
C TYR A 104 6.84 6.42 13.85
N THR A 105 5.72 6.02 14.48
CA THR A 105 5.76 5.20 15.70
C THR A 105 6.35 3.82 15.41
N LEU A 106 5.96 3.21 14.28
CA LEU A 106 6.51 1.93 13.85
C LEU A 106 8.01 2.05 13.54
N GLU A 107 8.41 3.09 12.82
CA GLU A 107 9.82 3.36 12.52
C GLU A 107 10.65 3.47 13.82
N ALA A 108 10.18 4.22 14.81
CA ALA A 108 10.89 4.35 16.09
C ALA A 108 11.06 2.98 16.78
N LYS A 109 10.03 2.14 16.79
CA LYS A 109 10.12 0.77 17.32
C LYS A 109 11.07 -0.11 16.51
N LEU A 110 11.07 0.00 15.20
CA LEU A 110 11.98 -0.75 14.34
C LEU A 110 13.44 -0.33 14.60
N LYS A 111 13.71 0.96 14.73
CA LYS A 111 15.05 1.48 15.08
C LYS A 111 15.52 1.03 16.46
N GLU A 112 14.64 1.05 17.45
CA GLU A 112 14.94 0.59 18.81
C GLU A 112 15.37 -0.88 18.82
N VAL A 113 14.71 -1.73 18.02
CA VAL A 113 14.96 -3.17 17.97
C VAL A 113 16.11 -3.56 17.04
N PHE A 114 16.22 -2.91 15.88
CA PHE A 114 17.10 -3.34 14.79
C PHE A 114 18.21 -2.34 14.44
N GLY A 115 18.23 -1.16 15.06
CA GLY A 115 19.25 -0.12 14.87
C GLY A 115 18.81 1.01 13.94
N GLU A 116 19.50 2.15 14.06
CA GLU A 116 19.16 3.40 13.33
C GLU A 116 19.36 3.29 11.80
N ASP A 117 20.28 2.47 11.36
CA ASP A 117 20.70 2.38 9.95
C ASP A 117 19.72 1.63 9.04
N ILE A 118 18.58 1.17 9.59
CA ILE A 118 17.58 0.44 8.81
C ILE A 118 16.80 1.31 7.82
N VAL A 119 16.82 2.62 8.01
CA VAL A 119 16.20 3.62 7.12
C VAL A 119 17.21 4.68 6.67
N SER A 120 16.87 5.41 5.61
CA SER A 120 17.67 6.52 5.14
C SER A 120 17.65 7.68 6.14
N ALA A 121 18.80 8.14 6.60
CA ALA A 121 18.91 9.34 7.43
C ALA A 121 18.72 10.65 6.64
N THR A 122 18.86 10.61 5.31
CA THR A 122 18.93 11.80 4.45
C THR A 122 17.76 11.94 3.48
N HIS A 123 16.93 10.91 3.33
CA HIS A 123 15.82 10.88 2.38
C HIS A 123 14.51 10.59 3.09
N GLN A 124 13.43 11.17 2.57
CA GLN A 124 12.10 10.78 2.99
C GLN A 124 11.88 9.31 2.62
N HIS A 125 11.40 8.52 3.57
CA HIS A 125 11.23 7.07 3.45
C HIS A 125 9.89 6.57 4.01
N ILE A 126 9.04 7.49 4.49
CA ILE A 126 7.67 7.21 4.94
C ILE A 126 6.69 7.90 4.00
N PHE A 127 5.75 7.11 3.45
CA PHE A 127 4.79 7.55 2.45
C PHE A 127 3.37 7.13 2.82
N CYS A 128 2.41 7.97 2.44
CA CYS A 128 0.97 7.70 2.43
C CYS A 128 0.36 8.75 1.51
N ASP A 129 0.04 8.39 0.27
CA ASP A 129 -0.46 9.27 -0.80
C ASP A 129 0.37 10.55 -1.03
N SER A 130 1.66 10.52 -0.69
CA SER A 130 2.52 11.73 -0.66
C SER A 130 3.74 11.66 -1.58
N ALA A 131 3.93 10.58 -2.29
CA ALA A 131 5.07 10.35 -3.17
C ALA A 131 4.66 9.68 -4.49
N PRO A 132 5.51 9.73 -5.52
CA PRO A 132 5.28 8.96 -6.74
C PRO A 132 5.56 7.48 -6.49
N MET A 133 4.64 6.80 -5.78
CA MET A 133 4.64 5.36 -5.54
C MET A 133 3.33 4.74 -6.00
N LEU A 134 3.38 3.48 -6.42
CA LEU A 134 2.19 2.67 -6.74
C LEU A 134 1.76 1.90 -5.47
N GLU A 135 1.30 2.62 -4.44
CA GLU A 135 1.06 2.11 -3.09
C GLU A 135 0.19 0.85 -3.07
N ARG A 136 -0.92 0.84 -3.81
CA ARG A 136 -1.78 -0.35 -3.93
C ARG A 136 -1.05 -1.54 -4.56
N ARG A 137 -0.18 -1.26 -5.52
CA ARG A 137 0.61 -2.32 -6.16
C ARG A 137 1.67 -2.85 -5.20
N TRP A 138 2.31 -1.99 -4.42
CA TRP A 138 3.22 -2.44 -3.36
C TRP A 138 2.51 -3.25 -2.28
N GLY A 139 1.23 -2.98 -2.00
CA GLY A 139 0.40 -3.85 -1.18
C GLY A 139 0.28 -5.27 -1.74
N VAL A 140 0.14 -5.41 -3.07
CA VAL A 140 0.14 -6.74 -3.73
C VAL A 140 1.51 -7.40 -3.64
N GLU A 141 2.59 -6.67 -3.94
CA GLU A 141 3.96 -7.17 -3.85
C GLU A 141 4.31 -7.62 -2.41
N ALA A 142 3.76 -6.92 -1.41
CA ALA A 142 3.91 -7.26 0.01
C ALA A 142 3.03 -8.44 0.48
N GLY A 143 2.28 -9.07 -0.44
CA GLY A 143 1.44 -10.21 -0.13
C GLY A 143 0.18 -9.86 0.66
N LEU A 144 -0.32 -8.62 0.56
CA LEU A 144 -1.50 -8.16 1.31
C LEU A 144 -2.81 -8.30 0.55
N GLY A 145 -2.77 -8.74 -0.72
CA GLY A 145 -3.99 -8.91 -1.49
C GLY A 145 -3.75 -8.87 -2.99
N PHE A 146 -4.77 -8.47 -3.73
CA PHE A 146 -4.73 -8.38 -5.19
C PHE A 146 -5.43 -7.08 -5.66
N ILE A 147 -5.15 -6.63 -6.88
CA ILE A 147 -5.89 -5.54 -7.50
C ILE A 147 -7.18 -6.08 -8.10
N GLY A 148 -8.31 -5.61 -7.58
CA GLY A 148 -9.62 -5.97 -8.07
C GLY A 148 -10.00 -5.26 -9.38
N LYS A 149 -11.13 -5.68 -9.99
CA LYS A 149 -11.69 -5.02 -11.18
C LYS A 149 -12.16 -3.58 -10.92
N ASN A 150 -12.30 -3.20 -9.65
CA ASN A 150 -12.53 -1.82 -9.21
C ASN A 150 -11.23 -1.00 -9.06
N HIS A 151 -10.09 -1.55 -9.47
CA HIS A 151 -8.76 -0.95 -9.35
C HIS A 151 -8.32 -0.60 -7.91
N GLN A 152 -8.94 -1.23 -6.92
CA GLN A 152 -8.51 -1.14 -5.52
C GLN A 152 -7.68 -2.36 -5.12
N LEU A 153 -6.81 -2.18 -4.13
CA LEU A 153 -6.21 -3.29 -3.41
C LEU A 153 -7.32 -3.98 -2.60
N ILE A 154 -7.48 -5.27 -2.76
CA ILE A 154 -8.44 -6.10 -2.02
C ILE A 154 -7.67 -7.05 -1.11
N HIS A 155 -7.73 -6.79 0.19
CA HIS A 155 -7.18 -7.68 1.20
C HIS A 155 -8.15 -8.84 1.48
N PRO A 156 -7.69 -10.08 1.70
CA PRO A 156 -8.58 -11.24 1.85
C PRO A 156 -9.64 -11.12 2.95
N THR A 157 -9.31 -10.47 4.06
CA THR A 157 -10.21 -10.31 5.22
C THR A 157 -10.72 -8.90 5.42
N LEU A 158 -9.95 -7.85 5.05
CA LEU A 158 -10.32 -6.45 5.23
C LEU A 158 -11.08 -5.88 4.03
N GLY A 159 -11.13 -6.63 2.90
CA GLY A 159 -11.73 -6.13 1.67
C GLY A 159 -10.90 -5.00 1.03
N SER A 160 -11.59 -4.11 0.31
CA SER A 160 -10.97 -3.00 -0.43
C SER A 160 -11.09 -1.64 0.26
N MET A 161 -11.75 -1.58 1.43
CA MET A 161 -11.88 -0.34 2.22
C MET A 161 -10.70 -0.18 3.17
N VAL A 162 -9.50 -0.05 2.60
CA VAL A 162 -8.24 0.08 3.32
C VAL A 162 -7.38 1.19 2.72
N HIS A 163 -6.61 1.86 3.58
CA HIS A 163 -5.59 2.80 3.18
C HIS A 163 -4.20 2.19 3.40
N PRO A 164 -3.35 2.13 2.38
CA PRO A 164 -1.96 1.75 2.54
C PRO A 164 -1.11 2.90 3.09
N GLY A 165 -0.01 2.52 3.71
CA GLY A 165 1.09 3.42 4.04
C GLY A 165 2.39 2.62 4.08
N GLU A 166 3.52 3.24 3.74
CA GLU A 166 4.78 2.54 3.50
C GLU A 166 5.94 3.14 4.30
N ILE A 167 6.84 2.23 4.70
CA ILE A 167 8.20 2.57 5.16
C ILE A 167 9.19 1.88 4.21
N VAL A 168 10.12 2.64 3.65
CA VAL A 168 11.20 2.10 2.81
C VAL A 168 12.45 1.90 3.66
N LEU A 169 12.93 0.66 3.73
CA LEU A 169 14.10 0.25 4.50
C LEU A 169 15.33 0.09 3.60
N ASN A 170 16.52 0.41 4.15
CA ASN A 170 17.81 0.23 3.48
C ASN A 170 18.43 -1.15 3.71
N VAL A 171 17.70 -2.04 4.34
CA VAL A 171 18.13 -3.39 4.71
C VAL A 171 17.21 -4.42 4.07
N THR A 172 17.76 -5.61 3.82
CA THR A 172 16.98 -6.77 3.39
C THR A 172 16.31 -7.40 4.61
N VAL A 173 15.06 -7.81 4.44
CA VAL A 173 14.26 -8.47 5.47
C VAL A 173 13.95 -9.88 5.00
N ASP A 174 14.01 -10.86 5.90
CA ASP A 174 13.64 -12.23 5.57
C ASP A 174 12.12 -12.46 5.63
N GLY A 175 11.63 -13.44 4.84
CA GLY A 175 10.25 -13.90 4.90
C GLY A 175 9.28 -13.19 3.95
N TYR A 176 9.76 -12.70 2.80
CA TYR A 176 8.85 -12.19 1.75
C TYR A 176 7.78 -13.21 1.40
N ARG A 177 6.52 -12.78 1.42
CA ARG A 177 5.39 -13.61 1.01
C ARG A 177 4.93 -13.21 -0.38
N VAL A 178 4.92 -14.17 -1.30
CA VAL A 178 4.20 -14.02 -2.56
C VAL A 178 2.85 -14.69 -2.35
N LEU A 179 1.78 -13.88 -2.28
CA LEU A 179 0.44 -14.43 -2.38
C LEU A 179 0.16 -14.69 -3.86
N ASP A 180 0.06 -15.93 -4.26
CA ASP A 180 -0.46 -16.31 -5.57
C ASP A 180 -2.00 -16.16 -5.56
N ILE A 181 -2.46 -14.91 -5.49
CA ILE A 181 -3.88 -14.58 -5.60
C ILE A 181 -4.16 -14.27 -7.07
N ASN A 182 -4.21 -15.32 -7.87
CA ASN A 182 -4.69 -15.22 -9.23
C ASN A 182 -6.14 -14.76 -9.25
N ASN A 183 -6.35 -13.49 -9.63
CA ASN A 183 -7.65 -12.89 -9.97
C ASN A 183 -8.79 -13.26 -9.02
N GLY A 184 -8.75 -12.80 -7.77
CA GLY A 184 -9.80 -13.05 -6.77
C GLY A 184 -11.20 -12.59 -7.17
N CYS A 185 -11.35 -11.79 -8.24
CA CYS A 185 -12.64 -11.38 -8.79
C CYS A 185 -13.28 -12.46 -9.69
N GLY A 186 -12.50 -13.35 -10.32
CA GLY A 186 -13.04 -14.35 -11.25
C GLY A 186 -14.02 -13.76 -12.28
N ALA A 187 -15.22 -14.33 -12.38
CA ALA A 187 -16.29 -13.87 -13.27
C ALA A 187 -17.13 -12.69 -12.72
N CYS A 188 -16.87 -12.23 -11.48
CA CYS A 188 -17.61 -11.14 -10.87
C CYS A 188 -17.48 -9.83 -11.66
N LYS A 189 -18.62 -9.09 -11.82
CA LYS A 189 -18.70 -7.79 -12.50
C LYS A 189 -19.45 -6.74 -11.68
N LEU A 190 -19.81 -7.01 -10.44
CA LEU A 190 -20.68 -6.16 -9.62
C LEU A 190 -20.19 -4.70 -9.54
N CYS A 191 -18.89 -4.47 -9.40
CA CYS A 191 -18.35 -3.10 -9.34
C CYS A 191 -18.48 -2.35 -10.68
N MET A 192 -18.39 -3.05 -11.81
CA MET A 192 -18.59 -2.46 -13.14
C MET A 192 -20.07 -2.16 -13.39
N ASP A 193 -20.97 -3.09 -13.01
CA ASP A 193 -22.39 -2.95 -13.21
C ASP A 193 -23.01 -1.85 -12.30
N ALA A 194 -22.46 -1.67 -11.10
CA ALA A 194 -22.87 -0.64 -10.16
C ALA A 194 -22.27 0.74 -10.45
N CYS A 195 -21.28 0.86 -11.33
CA CYS A 195 -20.65 2.15 -11.62
C CYS A 195 -21.62 3.06 -12.38
N PRO A 196 -22.11 4.17 -11.77
CA PRO A 196 -23.18 4.97 -12.37
C PRO A 196 -22.76 5.70 -13.63
N THR A 197 -21.47 5.87 -13.85
CA THR A 197 -20.93 6.58 -15.02
C THR A 197 -20.23 5.66 -16.03
N GLY A 198 -20.13 4.35 -15.69
CA GLY A 198 -19.37 3.40 -16.49
C GLY A 198 -17.88 3.73 -16.59
N ALA A 199 -17.31 4.34 -15.54
CA ALA A 199 -15.87 4.58 -15.43
C ALA A 199 -15.05 3.29 -15.36
N LEU A 200 -15.65 2.20 -14.90
CA LEU A 200 -15.06 0.87 -14.85
C LEU A 200 -15.61 0.03 -16.00
N ARG A 201 -14.77 -0.33 -16.97
CA ARG A 201 -15.16 -1.15 -18.12
C ARG A 201 -13.98 -2.02 -18.55
N ASN A 202 -14.22 -3.32 -18.78
CA ASN A 202 -13.24 -4.25 -19.37
C ASN A 202 -11.87 -4.17 -18.70
N ASP A 203 -11.86 -4.18 -17.36
CA ASP A 203 -10.65 -4.09 -16.54
C ASP A 203 -9.84 -2.78 -16.73
N VAL A 204 -10.48 -1.74 -17.27
CA VAL A 204 -9.91 -0.39 -17.44
C VAL A 204 -10.70 0.61 -16.60
N TRP A 205 -9.97 1.50 -15.92
CA TRP A 205 -10.54 2.64 -15.22
C TRP A 205 -10.34 3.92 -16.02
N ASP A 206 -11.45 4.60 -16.37
CA ASP A 206 -11.44 5.93 -16.99
C ASP A 206 -11.71 6.99 -15.92
N ALA A 207 -10.64 7.64 -15.44
CA ALA A 207 -10.75 8.65 -14.39
C ALA A 207 -11.63 9.85 -14.79
N ARG A 208 -11.72 10.19 -16.08
CA ARG A 208 -12.54 11.29 -16.59
C ARG A 208 -14.04 11.10 -16.32
N LYS A 209 -14.45 9.84 -16.12
CA LYS A 209 -15.84 9.47 -15.83
C LYS A 209 -16.06 9.15 -14.36
N CYS A 210 -15.02 9.01 -13.57
CA CYS A 210 -15.14 8.58 -12.18
C CYS A 210 -15.62 9.71 -11.28
N ILE A 211 -16.80 9.53 -10.66
CA ILE A 211 -17.34 10.51 -9.71
C ILE A 211 -16.43 10.68 -8.49
N ALA A 212 -15.82 9.61 -7.99
CA ALA A 212 -14.90 9.69 -6.86
C ALA A 212 -13.70 10.58 -7.17
N TYR A 213 -13.20 10.55 -8.41
CA TYR A 213 -12.14 11.45 -8.85
C TYR A 213 -12.58 12.92 -8.83
N ALA A 214 -13.80 13.20 -9.32
CA ALA A 214 -14.30 14.56 -9.41
C ALA A 214 -14.79 15.14 -8.06
N THR A 215 -15.33 14.30 -7.16
CA THR A 215 -16.04 14.77 -5.95
C THR A 215 -15.52 14.19 -4.65
N HIS A 216 -14.65 13.17 -4.69
CA HIS A 216 -14.18 12.38 -3.55
C HIS A 216 -15.28 11.69 -2.72
N HIS A 217 -16.48 11.50 -3.25
CA HIS A 217 -17.64 11.02 -2.49
C HIS A 217 -18.32 9.76 -3.03
N CYS A 218 -17.73 9.08 -4.03
CA CYS A 218 -18.33 7.86 -4.57
C CYS A 218 -17.54 6.62 -4.12
N LEU A 219 -18.23 5.66 -3.51
CA LEU A 219 -17.68 4.36 -3.09
C LEU A 219 -18.47 3.17 -3.67
N GLU A 220 -19.38 3.40 -4.64
CA GLU A 220 -20.27 2.37 -5.16
C GLU A 220 -19.58 1.07 -5.57
N CYS A 221 -18.45 1.19 -6.28
CA CYS A 221 -17.68 0.03 -6.71
C CYS A 221 -17.03 -0.78 -5.57
N GLN A 222 -16.86 -0.15 -4.39
CA GLN A 222 -16.38 -0.82 -3.19
C GLN A 222 -17.54 -1.35 -2.35
N ILE A 223 -18.64 -0.59 -2.20
CA ILE A 223 -19.83 -0.98 -1.41
C ILE A 223 -20.42 -2.29 -1.93
N VAL A 224 -20.51 -2.46 -3.24
CA VAL A 224 -21.07 -3.69 -3.85
C VAL A 224 -20.08 -4.85 -3.90
N CYS A 225 -18.82 -4.62 -3.56
CA CYS A 225 -17.80 -5.65 -3.66
C CYS A 225 -18.04 -6.77 -2.62
N PRO A 226 -18.13 -8.05 -3.05
CA PRO A 226 -18.37 -9.15 -2.12
C PRO A 226 -17.27 -9.32 -1.07
N HIS A 227 -16.05 -8.90 -1.38
CA HIS A 227 -14.92 -8.95 -0.45
C HIS A 227 -15.05 -7.97 0.73
N ASN A 228 -15.96 -6.98 0.64
CA ASN A 228 -16.25 -6.02 1.73
C ASN A 228 -17.46 -6.43 2.60
N LYS A 229 -18.09 -7.57 2.30
CA LYS A 229 -19.30 -8.06 2.99
C LYS A 229 -18.97 -9.20 3.95
N GLN A 230 -17.94 -9.02 4.77
CA GLN A 230 -17.65 -9.98 5.83
C GLN A 230 -18.14 -9.46 7.17
#